data_fe60610b1de17fe6bfc5a66404181732
#
_entry.id   fe60610b1de17fe6bfc5a66404181732
#
_cell.length_a   1.000
_cell.length_b   1.000
_cell.length_c   1.000
_cell.angle_alpha   90.00
_cell.angle_beta   90.00
_cell.angle_gamma   90.00
#
_symmetry.space_group_name_H-M   'P 1'
#
loop_
_entity.id
_entity.type
_entity.pdbx_description
1 polymer ?
#
loop_
_entity_poly.entity_id
_entity_poly.type
_entity_poly.pdbx_seq_one_letter_code
_entity_poly.pdbx_strand_id
1 'polypeptide(L)'
;FFFMSFLICSLTITAQQLTTQISNTDSSPTLILTPKSFYVSQPVRDMPICDDLSTFDGFIVPKDGHNTSATMSDKRTRKLNHLKSAGKSSTQTDPLLYNSYQALHETQTRAPLTSFEGIGANVSPPDPSMAVGPNHIVTMENGVWAVYDKNGTIASSFPKPLNQPLSGPNHADNAGDPVVMYDREADRWFISQFQLSGNASLSDDVFLIGISTTPDPTGSYYIYEYELGAGNDYPHYGVWGDSYVTAGNFTGAQKVYTFNRTKMLAGDSSAEIAGFSPASLGASGFAAPIPVHSEAAGAATGDIKIVYYQDDAFSGVSSDHIGMWNIDMDWSDINSSSISGKIEIPTAAFDAAIAGGFANLQQPGTSQRIDAIVGAVMNMSHWYKFDTYESILLNWVVEITNGSQISGIRWVELRSTNNGGSWSVYQEGTFTDPTGNDSVFMGCIAMDKQGNIGLGYTKTGAATYPSLYYTGRMASDPLGTMTVAEDLVIAGSTVTTNDRYGDYGQGVRDPSDDLTFWVTSEYSGAPDKKVRVYSFKLGTDYDDDVAITAITNPVSGAGLSSTQTVTVTIANTGLNAQSNIPLQLSLDGTIVASEVFTGSISGVAQQVTALSKP
;
A
#
# COMPACT_ATOMS: atom_id res chain seq x y z
N PHE A 1 -58.32 9.22 -27.80
CA PHE A 1 -57.87 7.94 -27.24
C PHE A 1 -56.56 7.55 -27.94
N PHE A 2 -55.42 7.84 -27.32
CA PHE A 2 -54.13 7.32 -27.72
C PHE A 2 -53.64 6.37 -26.62
N PHE A 3 -53.51 5.09 -26.94
CA PHE A 3 -52.85 4.11 -26.11
C PHE A 3 -51.34 4.23 -26.33
N MET A 4 -50.61 4.59 -25.30
CA MET A 4 -49.16 4.56 -25.27
C MET A 4 -48.73 3.29 -24.55
N SER A 5 -48.25 2.29 -25.32
CA SER A 5 -47.68 1.05 -24.79
C SER A 5 -46.29 1.32 -24.21
N PHE A 6 -46.13 1.21 -22.91
CA PHE A 6 -44.83 1.19 -22.27
C PHE A 6 -44.23 -0.22 -22.37
N LEU A 7 -43.17 -0.34 -23.15
CA LEU A 7 -42.32 -1.53 -23.19
C LEU A 7 -41.42 -1.51 -21.97
N ILE A 8 -41.76 -2.32 -20.95
CA ILE A 8 -40.86 -2.55 -19.79
C ILE A 8 -39.78 -3.53 -20.25
N CYS A 9 -38.60 -3.03 -20.54
CA CYS A 9 -37.42 -3.85 -20.74
C CYS A 9 -36.87 -4.25 -19.37
N SER A 10 -37.21 -5.46 -18.90
CA SER A 10 -36.58 -6.04 -17.71
C SER A 10 -35.17 -6.51 -18.06
N LEU A 11 -34.17 -5.73 -17.69
CA LEU A 11 -32.76 -6.21 -17.63
C LEU A 11 -32.67 -7.21 -16.46
N THR A 12 -32.67 -8.48 -16.77
CA THR A 12 -32.19 -9.52 -15.85
C THR A 12 -30.69 -9.46 -15.86
N ILE A 13 -30.10 -8.81 -14.84
CA ILE A 13 -28.68 -8.95 -14.53
C ILE A 13 -28.53 -10.34 -13.90
N THR A 14 -28.09 -11.31 -14.69
CA THR A 14 -27.58 -12.57 -14.16
C THR A 14 -26.23 -12.27 -13.51
N ALA A 15 -26.18 -12.27 -12.18
CA ALA A 15 -24.93 -12.34 -11.46
C ALA A 15 -24.25 -13.66 -11.86
N GLN A 16 -23.26 -13.58 -12.72
CA GLN A 16 -22.32 -14.69 -12.91
C GLN A 16 -21.55 -14.84 -11.59
N GLN A 17 -21.78 -15.92 -10.88
CA GLN A 17 -20.86 -16.38 -9.84
C GLN A 17 -19.53 -16.70 -10.54
N LEU A 18 -18.57 -15.80 -10.44
CA LEU A 18 -17.19 -16.06 -10.79
C LEU A 18 -16.64 -17.05 -9.75
N THR A 19 -16.44 -18.28 -10.18
CA THR A 19 -15.85 -19.32 -9.35
C THR A 19 -14.35 -19.11 -9.26
N THR A 20 -13.85 -18.93 -8.05
CA THR A 20 -12.41 -18.93 -7.75
C THR A 20 -11.80 -20.26 -8.23
N GLN A 21 -10.84 -20.20 -9.15
CA GLN A 21 -10.10 -21.39 -9.57
C GLN A 21 -8.90 -21.59 -8.64
N ILE A 22 -8.83 -22.74 -8.00
CA ILE A 22 -7.70 -23.14 -7.16
C ILE A 22 -6.89 -24.16 -7.95
N SER A 23 -5.63 -23.85 -8.25
CA SER A 23 -4.69 -24.84 -8.77
C SER A 23 -4.10 -25.61 -7.58
N ASN A 24 -4.57 -26.81 -7.33
CA ASN A 24 -4.20 -27.63 -6.18
C ASN A 24 -2.82 -28.28 -6.35
N THR A 25 -1.75 -27.60 -5.95
CA THR A 25 -0.47 -28.24 -5.61
C THR A 25 0.26 -27.37 -4.58
N ASP A 26 0.03 -27.63 -3.31
CA ASP A 26 0.85 -27.07 -2.24
C ASP A 26 2.28 -27.57 -2.36
N SER A 27 3.25 -26.69 -2.16
CA SER A 27 4.66 -27.05 -2.23
C SER A 27 5.41 -26.62 -0.96
N SER A 28 6.26 -27.49 -0.48
CA SER A 28 7.13 -27.23 0.68
C SER A 28 8.15 -26.13 0.38
N PRO A 29 8.75 -25.54 1.41
CA PRO A 29 9.85 -24.59 1.21
C PRO A 29 10.99 -25.27 0.44
N THR A 30 11.55 -24.54 -0.52
CA THR A 30 12.63 -25.05 -1.38
C THR A 30 14.01 -24.61 -0.90
N LEU A 31 14.06 -23.75 0.11
CA LEU A 31 15.28 -23.26 0.73
C LEU A 31 15.00 -22.99 2.22
N ILE A 32 15.89 -23.44 3.09
CA ILE A 32 15.91 -23.12 4.52
C ILE A 32 17.32 -22.66 4.87
N LEU A 33 17.44 -21.48 5.47
CA LEU A 33 18.72 -20.90 5.88
C LEU A 33 18.68 -20.47 7.33
N THR A 34 19.86 -20.46 7.96
CA THR A 34 20.13 -19.76 9.22
C THR A 34 20.95 -18.51 8.94
N PRO A 35 20.99 -17.52 9.85
CA PRO A 35 21.84 -16.36 9.66
C PRO A 35 23.30 -16.74 9.43
N LYS A 36 23.92 -16.14 8.43
CA LYS A 36 25.37 -16.23 8.20
C LYS A 36 26.14 -15.48 9.28
N SER A 37 25.59 -14.37 9.74
CA SER A 37 26.09 -13.63 10.89
C SER A 37 24.94 -13.04 11.71
N PHE A 38 25.21 -12.85 13.00
CA PHE A 38 24.33 -12.21 13.96
C PHE A 38 25.16 -11.39 14.94
N TYR A 39 24.69 -10.19 15.24
CA TYR A 39 25.26 -9.36 16.31
C TYR A 39 24.23 -8.38 16.87
N VAL A 40 24.55 -7.81 18.04
CA VAL A 40 23.76 -6.73 18.64
C VAL A 40 24.52 -5.43 18.42
N SER A 41 23.90 -4.46 17.80
CA SER A 41 24.54 -3.16 17.56
C SER A 41 24.71 -2.37 18.86
N GLN A 42 25.63 -1.42 18.88
CA GLN A 42 25.55 -0.35 19.86
C GLN A 42 24.29 0.50 19.62
N PRO A 43 23.82 1.30 20.60
CA PRO A 43 22.71 2.19 20.36
C PRO A 43 22.97 3.12 19.17
N VAL A 44 22.02 3.24 18.25
CA VAL A 44 22.19 4.05 17.03
C VAL A 44 22.44 5.52 17.37
N ARG A 45 21.82 6.04 18.45
CA ARG A 45 22.07 7.41 18.91
C ARG A 45 23.54 7.71 19.24
N ASP A 46 24.33 6.69 19.57
CA ASP A 46 25.74 6.81 19.92
C ASP A 46 26.69 6.63 18.70
N MET A 47 26.14 6.27 17.54
CA MET A 47 26.88 6.14 16.29
C MET A 47 27.12 7.51 15.64
N PRO A 48 28.15 7.65 14.77
CA PRO A 48 28.40 8.91 14.05
C PRO A 48 27.21 9.42 13.25
N ILE A 49 27.02 10.73 13.23
CA ILE A 49 26.03 11.39 12.36
C ILE A 49 26.61 11.47 10.94
N CYS A 50 25.76 11.44 9.92
CA CYS A 50 26.14 11.76 8.55
C CYS A 50 26.11 13.29 8.39
N ASP A 51 27.26 13.94 8.63
CA ASP A 51 27.36 15.41 8.63
C ASP A 51 27.38 16.01 7.21
N ASP A 52 27.72 15.21 6.20
CA ASP A 52 27.84 15.67 4.82
C ASP A 52 27.02 14.76 3.88
N LEU A 53 25.79 15.20 3.61
CA LEU A 53 24.89 14.52 2.67
C LEU A 53 25.32 14.67 1.22
N SER A 54 26.22 15.63 0.90
CA SER A 54 26.71 15.83 -0.47
C SER A 54 27.55 14.64 -0.96
N THR A 55 28.00 13.77 -0.08
CA THR A 55 28.66 12.52 -0.46
C THR A 55 27.73 11.58 -1.25
N PHE A 56 26.40 11.78 -1.16
CA PHE A 56 25.41 11.05 -1.91
C PHE A 56 24.91 11.79 -3.17
N ASP A 57 25.37 13.04 -3.40
CA ASP A 57 24.96 13.81 -4.56
C ASP A 57 25.35 13.11 -5.86
N GLY A 58 24.32 12.81 -6.68
CA GLY A 58 24.51 12.11 -7.93
C GLY A 58 24.79 10.60 -7.80
N PHE A 59 24.69 10.04 -6.59
CA PHE A 59 24.75 8.60 -6.41
C PHE A 59 23.55 7.94 -7.07
N ILE A 60 23.81 6.96 -7.93
CA ILE A 60 22.79 6.16 -8.60
C ILE A 60 22.85 4.77 -8.00
N VAL A 61 21.76 4.34 -7.36
CA VAL A 61 21.66 2.98 -6.85
C VAL A 61 21.59 2.02 -8.03
N PRO A 62 22.57 1.10 -8.17
CA PRO A 62 22.51 0.12 -9.25
C PRO A 62 21.34 -0.83 -9.03
N LYS A 63 20.43 -0.94 -10.00
CA LYS A 63 19.49 -2.05 -10.06
C LYS A 63 20.17 -3.25 -10.70
N ASP A 64 19.96 -4.42 -10.13
CA ASP A 64 20.60 -5.71 -10.47
C ASP A 64 22.12 -5.83 -10.15
N GLY A 65 22.65 -4.93 -9.35
CA GLY A 65 23.98 -5.07 -8.72
C GLY A 65 25.22 -5.07 -9.63
N HIS A 66 25.08 -5.11 -10.95
CA HIS A 66 26.20 -5.52 -11.80
C HIS A 66 26.42 -4.73 -13.08
N ASN A 67 25.62 -3.74 -13.40
CA ASN A 67 25.82 -3.07 -14.69
C ASN A 67 25.49 -1.58 -14.68
N THR A 68 26.50 -0.78 -14.42
CA THR A 68 26.47 0.68 -14.51
C THR A 68 26.34 1.23 -15.95
N SER A 69 26.36 0.36 -16.98
CA SER A 69 26.44 0.79 -18.38
C SER A 69 25.25 0.41 -19.28
N ALA A 70 24.38 -0.48 -18.85
CA ALA A 70 23.14 -0.75 -19.58
C ALA A 70 21.98 -0.54 -18.62
N THR A 71 21.28 0.56 -18.77
CA THR A 71 20.16 0.93 -17.93
C THR A 71 19.14 -0.21 -17.87
N MET A 72 18.75 -0.63 -16.67
CA MET A 72 17.65 -1.59 -16.48
C MET A 72 16.38 -1.14 -17.20
N SER A 73 16.16 0.17 -17.27
CA SER A 73 15.16 0.81 -18.12
C SER A 73 15.15 0.22 -19.54
N ASP A 74 16.30 0.04 -20.19
CA ASP A 74 16.36 -0.53 -21.55
C ASP A 74 15.99 -2.01 -21.60
N LYS A 75 16.38 -2.78 -20.59
CA LYS A 75 16.02 -4.21 -20.52
C LYS A 75 14.54 -4.40 -20.19
N ARG A 76 14.01 -3.61 -19.26
CA ARG A 76 12.60 -3.59 -18.88
C ARG A 76 11.75 -3.11 -20.07
N THR A 77 12.10 -1.99 -20.69
CA THR A 77 11.43 -1.45 -21.88
C THR A 77 11.38 -2.47 -23.01
N ARG A 78 12.50 -3.13 -23.31
CA ARG A 78 12.54 -4.17 -24.36
C ARG A 78 11.63 -5.35 -24.01
N LYS A 79 11.58 -5.76 -22.76
CA LYS A 79 10.78 -6.89 -22.31
C LYS A 79 9.29 -6.60 -22.30
N LEU A 80 8.88 -5.40 -21.83
CA LEU A 80 7.50 -4.95 -21.88
C LEU A 80 7.02 -4.70 -23.33
N ASN A 81 7.85 -4.12 -24.17
CA ASN A 81 7.54 -3.97 -25.60
C ASN A 81 7.41 -5.31 -26.31
N HIS A 82 8.18 -6.33 -25.89
CA HIS A 82 8.01 -7.69 -26.39
C HIS A 82 6.67 -8.30 -25.97
N LEU A 83 6.23 -8.05 -24.75
CA LEU A 83 4.90 -8.50 -24.28
C LEU A 83 3.77 -7.79 -25.01
N LYS A 84 3.87 -6.48 -25.24
CA LYS A 84 2.91 -5.73 -26.08
C LYS A 84 2.91 -6.23 -27.54
N SER A 85 4.07 -6.58 -28.09
CA SER A 85 4.17 -7.12 -29.45
C SER A 85 3.63 -8.55 -29.57
N ALA A 86 3.40 -9.26 -28.48
CA ALA A 86 2.77 -10.58 -28.46
C ALA A 86 1.24 -10.55 -28.67
N GLY A 87 0.64 -9.39 -28.95
CA GLY A 87 -0.70 -9.29 -29.52
C GLY A 87 -1.85 -9.17 -28.51
N LYS A 88 -1.56 -8.97 -27.25
CA LYS A 88 -2.59 -8.79 -26.21
C LYS A 88 -2.56 -7.36 -25.65
N SER A 89 -2.62 -6.34 -26.50
CA SER A 89 -2.91 -5.01 -25.99
C SER A 89 -4.42 -4.85 -25.88
N SER A 90 -4.93 -4.45 -24.74
CA SER A 90 -6.28 -3.96 -24.68
C SER A 90 -6.36 -2.71 -25.57
N THR A 91 -7.23 -2.73 -26.55
CA THR A 91 -7.50 -1.54 -27.40
C THR A 91 -8.49 -0.62 -26.70
N GLN A 92 -8.73 -0.83 -25.40
CA GLN A 92 -9.83 -0.21 -24.69
C GLN A 92 -9.33 0.80 -23.66
N THR A 93 -10.15 1.80 -23.40
CA THR A 93 -10.05 2.66 -22.22
C THR A 93 -10.33 1.81 -20.98
N ASP A 94 -9.61 2.04 -19.90
CA ASP A 94 -9.83 1.38 -18.62
C ASP A 94 -11.31 1.47 -18.22
N PRO A 95 -12.01 0.34 -18.00
CA PRO A 95 -13.45 0.31 -17.78
C PRO A 95 -13.89 1.00 -16.49
N LEU A 96 -12.98 1.19 -15.53
CA LEU A 96 -13.28 1.81 -14.25
C LEU A 96 -13.01 3.33 -14.22
N LEU A 97 -12.50 3.88 -15.30
CA LEU A 97 -12.12 5.29 -15.37
C LEU A 97 -13.28 6.26 -15.13
N TYR A 98 -14.47 5.94 -15.62
CA TYR A 98 -15.64 6.83 -15.58
C TYR A 98 -16.25 7.04 -14.20
N ASN A 99 -16.01 6.14 -13.26
CA ASN A 99 -16.53 6.22 -11.88
C ASN A 99 -15.42 6.49 -10.86
N SER A 100 -14.19 6.72 -11.31
CA SER A 100 -13.03 6.68 -10.45
C SER A 100 -12.86 7.92 -9.57
N TYR A 101 -13.45 9.04 -9.98
CA TYR A 101 -13.37 10.29 -9.22
C TYR A 101 -14.67 11.09 -9.31
N GLN A 102 -15.26 11.38 -8.17
CA GLN A 102 -16.35 12.31 -8.02
C GLN A 102 -16.11 13.11 -6.74
N ALA A 103 -15.84 14.40 -6.85
CA ALA A 103 -15.73 15.28 -5.68
C ALA A 103 -17.12 15.44 -5.01
N LEU A 104 -17.55 14.41 -4.25
CA LEU A 104 -18.81 14.45 -3.48
C LEU A 104 -18.61 15.28 -2.19
N HIS A 105 -17.39 15.32 -1.69
CA HIS A 105 -17.01 16.10 -0.53
C HIS A 105 -16.26 17.32 -1.02
N GLU A 106 -17.03 18.36 -1.36
CA GLU A 106 -16.46 19.63 -1.79
C GLU A 106 -15.66 20.28 -0.66
N THR A 107 -14.43 20.53 -0.98
CA THR A 107 -13.62 21.72 -0.62
C THR A 107 -13.76 22.24 0.80
N GLN A 108 -13.31 21.47 1.74
CA GLN A 108 -12.44 22.12 2.72
C GLN A 108 -11.03 21.78 2.26
N THR A 109 -10.30 22.73 1.72
CA THR A 109 -8.87 22.61 1.48
C THR A 109 -8.23 22.17 2.78
N ARG A 110 -8.05 20.86 2.88
CA ARG A 110 -7.45 20.24 4.07
C ARG A 110 -5.96 20.19 3.80
N ALA A 111 -5.28 21.30 4.06
CA ALA A 111 -3.83 21.27 4.11
C ALA A 111 -3.37 20.05 4.94
N PRO A 112 -2.24 19.43 4.60
CA PRO A 112 -1.67 18.38 5.40
C PRO A 112 -1.59 18.79 6.88
N LEU A 113 -1.91 17.87 7.81
CA LEU A 113 -1.82 18.12 9.25
C LEU A 113 -0.37 18.41 9.65
N THR A 114 0.54 17.62 9.09
CA THR A 114 2.00 17.78 9.23
C THR A 114 2.62 17.60 7.86
N SER A 115 3.65 18.38 7.53
CA SER A 115 4.36 18.26 6.26
C SER A 115 5.76 18.81 6.39
N PHE A 116 6.79 17.99 6.17
CA PHE A 116 8.20 18.38 6.28
C PHE A 116 9.07 17.65 5.25
N GLU A 117 10.21 18.24 4.91
CA GLU A 117 11.21 17.61 4.05
C GLU A 117 11.78 16.38 4.73
N GLY A 118 11.94 15.28 3.98
CA GLY A 118 12.74 14.12 4.39
C GLY A 118 14.22 14.47 4.52
N ILE A 119 15.09 13.47 4.49
CA ILE A 119 16.53 13.69 4.74
C ILE A 119 17.18 14.53 3.64
N GLY A 120 16.69 14.42 2.40
CA GLY A 120 17.14 15.24 1.28
C GLY A 120 18.50 14.83 0.71
N ALA A 121 18.88 13.57 0.84
CA ALA A 121 20.00 13.02 0.08
C ALA A 121 19.65 13.04 -1.41
N ASN A 122 20.52 13.64 -2.23
CA ASN A 122 20.31 13.73 -3.69
C ASN A 122 20.74 12.42 -4.37
N VAL A 123 20.03 11.35 -4.04
CA VAL A 123 20.25 10.00 -4.59
C VAL A 123 19.24 9.70 -5.68
N SER A 124 19.59 8.93 -6.66
CA SER A 124 18.71 8.58 -7.76
C SER A 124 18.65 7.06 -7.98
N PRO A 125 17.50 6.44 -7.74
CA PRO A 125 16.29 6.96 -7.10
C PRO A 125 16.43 7.06 -5.57
N PRO A 126 15.61 7.84 -4.86
CA PRO A 126 15.66 7.94 -3.40
C PRO A 126 14.98 6.76 -2.70
N ASP A 127 13.97 6.14 -3.30
CA ASP A 127 13.20 4.99 -2.80
C ASP A 127 12.80 5.15 -1.32
N PRO A 128 11.98 6.16 -1.00
CA PRO A 128 11.69 6.46 0.38
C PRO A 128 10.75 5.42 1.01
N SER A 129 11.17 4.89 2.14
CA SER A 129 10.38 4.04 3.02
C SER A 129 10.16 4.73 4.36
N MET A 130 9.01 4.50 4.98
CA MET A 130 8.65 5.11 6.25
C MET A 130 7.82 4.17 7.11
N ALA A 131 8.08 4.18 8.40
CA ALA A 131 7.19 3.58 9.39
C ALA A 131 6.86 4.59 10.50
N VAL A 132 5.67 4.43 11.05
CA VAL A 132 5.13 5.29 12.09
C VAL A 132 4.79 4.45 13.31
N GLY A 133 5.45 4.74 14.42
CA GLY A 133 5.14 4.16 15.73
C GLY A 133 4.33 5.17 16.59
N PRO A 134 4.04 4.86 17.86
CA PRO A 134 3.26 5.77 18.71
C PRO A 134 3.90 7.14 18.89
N ASN A 135 5.22 7.24 18.98
CA ASN A 135 5.93 8.46 19.33
C ASN A 135 6.92 8.94 18.26
N HIS A 136 7.28 8.10 17.31
CA HIS A 136 8.33 8.39 16.33
C HIS A 136 7.88 8.06 14.91
N ILE A 137 8.52 8.74 13.96
CA ILE A 137 8.52 8.43 12.55
C ILE A 137 9.95 8.03 12.19
N VAL A 138 10.13 6.91 11.53
CA VAL A 138 11.41 6.49 10.97
C VAL A 138 11.30 6.52 9.45
N THR A 139 12.21 7.24 8.79
CA THR A 139 12.32 7.25 7.33
C THR A 139 13.65 6.66 6.90
N MET A 140 13.63 5.91 5.83
CA MET A 140 14.82 5.39 5.16
C MET A 140 14.76 5.80 3.68
N GLU A 141 15.89 6.27 3.18
CA GLU A 141 16.10 6.62 1.77
C GLU A 141 17.39 5.94 1.31
N ASN A 142 17.55 5.75 0.02
CA ASN A 142 18.82 5.23 -0.50
C ASN A 142 19.99 6.02 0.05
N GLY A 143 20.89 5.31 0.74
CA GLY A 143 22.07 5.87 1.38
C GLY A 143 21.90 6.31 2.83
N VAL A 144 20.75 6.75 3.27
CA VAL A 144 20.54 7.41 4.57
C VAL A 144 19.22 7.08 5.24
N TRP A 145 19.13 7.31 6.56
CA TRP A 145 17.89 7.20 7.31
C TRP A 145 17.83 8.16 8.49
N ALA A 146 16.63 8.43 8.99
CA ALA A 146 16.40 9.33 10.11
C ALA A 146 15.21 8.93 10.98
N VAL A 147 15.24 9.46 12.20
CA VAL A 147 14.16 9.37 13.19
C VAL A 147 13.64 10.78 13.48
N TYR A 148 12.33 10.94 13.47
CA TYR A 148 11.64 12.20 13.76
C TYR A 148 10.60 11.99 14.87
N ASP A 149 10.25 13.08 15.55
CA ASP A 149 9.01 13.14 16.31
C ASP A 149 7.79 13.33 15.39
N LYS A 150 6.57 13.26 15.93
CA LYS A 150 5.32 13.44 15.16
C LYS A 150 5.12 14.86 14.60
N ASN A 151 5.92 15.83 15.02
CA ASN A 151 5.91 17.19 14.49
C ASN A 151 6.92 17.39 13.36
N GLY A 152 7.70 16.37 13.02
CA GLY A 152 8.73 16.43 11.99
C GLY A 152 10.08 16.95 12.48
N THR A 153 10.30 17.01 13.80
CA THR A 153 11.61 17.38 14.34
C THR A 153 12.53 16.18 14.31
N ILE A 154 13.64 16.28 13.60
CA ILE A 154 14.65 15.20 13.53
C ILE A 154 15.34 15.01 14.88
N ALA A 155 15.56 13.77 15.26
CA ALA A 155 16.32 13.44 16.46
C ALA A 155 17.77 13.95 16.33
N SER A 156 18.33 14.54 17.38
CA SER A 156 19.61 15.25 17.37
C SER A 156 20.81 14.38 16.98
N SER A 157 20.66 13.06 17.03
CA SER A 157 21.69 12.09 16.63
C SER A 157 21.58 11.63 15.17
N PHE A 158 20.73 12.22 14.35
CA PHE A 158 20.45 11.85 12.96
C PHE A 158 20.73 13.04 12.00
N PRO A 159 20.87 12.79 10.66
CA PRO A 159 20.70 11.51 9.94
C PRO A 159 21.86 10.53 10.10
N LYS A 160 21.62 9.26 9.72
CA LYS A 160 22.61 8.18 9.69
C LYS A 160 22.74 7.61 8.28
N PRO A 161 23.92 7.11 7.86
CA PRO A 161 24.00 6.27 6.67
C PRO A 161 23.33 4.91 6.91
N LEU A 162 22.81 4.26 5.85
CA LEU A 162 22.07 2.98 5.96
C LEU A 162 22.90 1.85 6.60
N ASN A 163 24.23 1.85 6.39
CA ASN A 163 25.11 0.87 7.01
C ASN A 163 25.25 1.04 8.53
N GLN A 164 24.56 1.99 9.13
CA GLN A 164 24.45 2.15 10.58
C GLN A 164 22.99 1.95 11.01
N PRO A 165 22.64 0.86 11.70
CA PRO A 165 23.48 -0.23 12.23
C PRO A 165 23.64 -1.44 11.30
N LEU A 166 23.15 -1.38 10.06
CA LEU A 166 23.06 -2.50 9.13
C LEU A 166 24.42 -2.87 8.47
N SER A 167 25.53 -2.66 9.14
CA SER A 167 26.84 -3.15 8.70
C SER A 167 27.27 -4.35 9.53
N GLY A 168 27.59 -5.45 8.86
CA GLY A 168 28.19 -6.62 9.49
C GLY A 168 29.70 -6.66 9.30
N PRO A 169 30.41 -7.64 9.88
CA PRO A 169 31.84 -7.80 9.72
C PRO A 169 32.27 -8.01 8.26
N ASN A 170 31.36 -8.34 7.38
CA ASN A 170 31.63 -8.62 5.97
C ASN A 170 30.99 -7.59 5.02
N HIS A 171 30.15 -6.68 5.52
CA HIS A 171 29.37 -5.75 4.70
C HIS A 171 29.33 -4.37 5.37
N ALA A 172 29.88 -3.38 4.70
CA ALA A 172 29.96 -2.01 5.20
C ALA A 172 29.33 -0.98 4.24
N ASP A 173 28.68 -1.44 3.17
CA ASP A 173 28.20 -0.58 2.11
C ASP A 173 26.78 -0.06 2.36
N ASN A 174 26.49 1.12 1.84
CA ASN A 174 25.13 1.66 1.73
C ASN A 174 24.57 1.20 0.38
N ALA A 175 24.03 -0.03 0.28
CA ALA A 175 23.71 -0.63 -1.00
C ALA A 175 22.35 -0.18 -1.54
N GLY A 176 21.35 0.02 -0.68
CA GLY A 176 20.06 0.60 -1.10
C GLY A 176 18.84 -0.29 -0.89
N ASP A 177 17.76 0.07 -1.54
CA ASP A 177 16.40 -0.46 -1.42
C ASP A 177 16.01 -0.66 0.06
N PRO A 178 16.10 0.40 0.89
CA PRO A 178 15.81 0.27 2.31
C PRO A 178 14.31 0.15 2.54
N VAL A 179 13.94 -0.68 3.51
CA VAL A 179 12.56 -0.78 3.99
C VAL A 179 12.55 -0.69 5.50
N VAL A 180 11.66 0.13 6.03
CA VAL A 180 11.36 0.20 7.45
C VAL A 180 9.89 -0.17 7.69
N MET A 181 9.64 -0.94 8.75
CA MET A 181 8.30 -1.26 9.24
C MET A 181 8.23 -1.05 10.76
N TYR A 182 7.05 -0.74 11.24
CA TYR A 182 6.73 -0.79 12.65
C TYR A 182 5.85 -2.01 12.96
N ASP A 183 6.42 -2.93 13.73
CA ASP A 183 5.71 -4.10 14.23
C ASP A 183 4.85 -3.69 15.43
N ARG A 184 3.58 -3.41 15.18
CA ARG A 184 2.63 -2.87 16.17
C ARG A 184 2.41 -3.80 17.36
N GLU A 185 2.44 -5.12 17.11
CA GLU A 185 2.19 -6.11 18.15
C GLU A 185 3.37 -6.23 19.11
N ALA A 186 4.58 -6.24 18.55
CA ALA A 186 5.80 -6.35 19.35
C ALA A 186 6.28 -5.02 19.90
N ASP A 187 5.77 -3.89 19.39
CA ASP A 187 6.29 -2.54 19.65
C ASP A 187 7.79 -2.45 19.31
N ARG A 188 8.12 -2.82 18.06
CA ARG A 188 9.48 -2.88 17.55
C ARG A 188 9.60 -2.33 16.14
N TRP A 189 10.80 -1.88 15.81
CA TRP A 189 11.16 -1.40 14.49
C TRP A 189 11.91 -2.49 13.75
N PHE A 190 11.49 -2.74 12.52
CA PHE A 190 12.18 -3.56 11.54
C PHE A 190 12.82 -2.63 10.53
N ILE A 191 14.12 -2.76 10.29
CA ILE A 191 14.86 -2.02 9.26
C ILE A 191 15.61 -3.00 8.38
N SER A 192 15.73 -2.68 7.10
CA SER A 192 16.50 -3.51 6.17
C SER A 192 17.17 -2.67 5.09
N GLN A 193 18.23 -3.21 4.53
CA GLN A 193 18.74 -2.88 3.19
C GLN A 193 19.23 -4.17 2.54
N PHE A 194 19.38 -4.18 1.24
CA PHE A 194 20.11 -5.27 0.62
C PHE A 194 21.63 -4.99 0.63
N GLN A 195 22.44 -6.03 0.56
CA GLN A 195 23.84 -5.95 0.23
C GLN A 195 24.05 -6.64 -1.11
N LEU A 196 24.63 -5.93 -2.05
CA LEU A 196 24.99 -6.47 -3.35
C LEU A 196 26.42 -6.99 -3.31
N SER A 197 26.65 -8.16 -3.90
CA SER A 197 28.01 -8.67 -4.04
C SER A 197 28.80 -7.79 -5.01
N GLY A 198 30.05 -7.50 -4.68
CA GLY A 198 30.97 -6.77 -5.56
C GLY A 198 31.37 -7.55 -6.84
N ASN A 199 30.86 -8.75 -7.04
CA ASN A 199 31.14 -9.64 -8.17
C ASN A 199 29.97 -9.66 -9.13
N ALA A 200 30.26 -9.89 -10.44
CA ALA A 200 29.25 -10.09 -11.47
C ALA A 200 28.39 -11.37 -11.28
N SER A 201 28.61 -12.12 -10.22
CA SER A 201 27.82 -13.27 -9.80
C SER A 201 26.81 -12.80 -8.74
N LEU A 202 25.53 -12.90 -9.01
CA LEU A 202 24.43 -12.61 -8.08
C LEU A 202 24.35 -13.61 -6.90
N SER A 203 25.37 -14.47 -6.74
CA SER A 203 25.36 -15.57 -5.77
C SER A 203 25.61 -15.15 -4.32
N ASP A 204 26.03 -13.90 -4.10
CA ASP A 204 26.47 -13.43 -2.80
C ASP A 204 25.58 -12.30 -2.23
N ASP A 205 24.42 -12.06 -2.84
CA ASP A 205 23.48 -11.06 -2.32
C ASP A 205 22.88 -11.51 -1.00
N VAL A 206 22.68 -10.58 -0.09
CA VAL A 206 22.23 -10.85 1.26
C VAL A 206 21.08 -9.94 1.67
N PHE A 207 20.22 -10.42 2.55
CA PHE A 207 19.35 -9.57 3.35
C PHE A 207 20.09 -9.12 4.62
N LEU A 208 20.17 -7.81 4.82
CA LEU A 208 20.60 -7.22 6.09
C LEU A 208 19.34 -6.71 6.81
N ILE A 209 19.05 -7.30 7.96
CA ILE A 209 17.81 -7.02 8.72
C ILE A 209 18.18 -6.63 10.14
N GLY A 210 17.60 -5.54 10.61
CA GLY A 210 17.70 -5.08 11.99
C GLY A 210 16.35 -5.07 12.70
N ILE A 211 16.27 -5.67 13.88
CA ILE A 211 15.11 -5.61 14.76
C ILE A 211 15.48 -4.81 16.00
N SER A 212 14.77 -3.72 16.30
CA SER A 212 15.05 -2.92 17.49
C SER A 212 14.88 -3.73 18.76
N THR A 213 15.81 -3.58 19.71
CA THR A 213 15.77 -4.32 20.98
C THR A 213 14.70 -3.78 21.93
N THR A 214 14.23 -2.55 21.69
CA THR A 214 13.24 -1.83 22.49
C THR A 214 12.31 -1.02 21.57
N PRO A 215 11.23 -0.41 22.09
CA PRO A 215 10.38 0.52 21.33
C PRO A 215 11.09 1.79 20.82
N ASP A 216 12.25 2.14 21.38
CA ASP A 216 13.03 3.30 20.97
C ASP A 216 13.83 3.01 19.69
N PRO A 217 13.50 3.65 18.54
CA PRO A 217 14.19 3.42 17.27
C PRO A 217 15.65 3.92 17.28
N THR A 218 16.04 4.73 18.25
CA THR A 218 17.41 5.22 18.40
C THR A 218 18.30 4.30 19.23
N GLY A 219 17.72 3.21 19.75
CA GLY A 219 18.39 2.19 20.58
C GLY A 219 19.25 1.21 19.77
N SER A 220 19.53 0.07 20.37
CA SER A 220 20.27 -1.03 19.74
C SER A 220 19.34 -1.91 18.88
N TYR A 221 19.94 -2.62 17.95
CA TYR A 221 19.25 -3.55 17.07
C TYR A 221 19.91 -4.93 17.10
N TYR A 222 19.11 -5.99 16.99
CA TYR A 222 19.51 -7.33 16.62
C TYR A 222 19.71 -7.34 15.11
N ILE A 223 20.95 -7.57 14.62
CA ILE A 223 21.28 -7.53 13.20
C ILE A 223 21.50 -8.95 12.70
N TYR A 224 20.79 -9.28 11.64
CA TYR A 224 20.81 -10.59 10.95
C TYR A 224 21.27 -10.41 9.51
N GLU A 225 22.14 -11.31 9.07
CA GLU A 225 22.62 -11.40 7.69
C GLU A 225 22.24 -12.77 7.14
N TYR A 226 21.49 -12.80 6.02
CA TYR A 226 21.12 -14.02 5.32
C TYR A 226 21.65 -14.00 3.90
N GLU A 227 22.50 -14.97 3.54
CA GLU A 227 23.06 -15.13 2.19
C GLU A 227 22.11 -15.94 1.33
N LEU A 228 21.57 -15.33 0.28
CA LEU A 228 20.45 -15.90 -0.49
C LEU A 228 20.91 -16.82 -1.63
N GLY A 229 22.13 -16.66 -2.14
CA GLY A 229 22.59 -17.34 -3.35
C GLY A 229 21.87 -16.90 -4.63
N ALA A 230 21.19 -15.75 -4.59
CA ALA A 230 20.40 -15.19 -5.69
C ALA A 230 20.36 -13.67 -5.57
N GLY A 231 20.16 -12.97 -6.69
CA GLY A 231 20.01 -11.51 -6.71
C GLY A 231 18.75 -11.06 -6.00
N ASN A 232 18.87 -9.97 -5.29
CA ASN A 232 17.89 -9.39 -4.40
C ASN A 232 17.57 -7.97 -4.91
N ASP A 233 16.41 -7.77 -5.53
CA ASP A 233 15.97 -6.50 -6.11
C ASP A 233 14.54 -6.21 -5.67
N TYR A 234 14.24 -4.96 -5.29
CA TYR A 234 12.90 -4.52 -4.91
C TYR A 234 12.28 -5.33 -3.75
N PRO A 235 12.99 -5.54 -2.62
CA PRO A 235 12.44 -6.31 -1.51
C PRO A 235 11.38 -5.50 -0.76
N HIS A 236 10.20 -6.07 -0.57
CA HIS A 236 9.18 -5.52 0.30
C HIS A 236 8.85 -6.46 1.43
N TYR A 237 8.49 -5.91 2.58
CA TYR A 237 8.33 -6.69 3.80
C TYR A 237 6.92 -6.53 4.38
N GLY A 238 6.53 -7.52 5.19
CA GLY A 238 5.29 -7.52 5.95
C GLY A 238 5.44 -8.26 7.27
N VAL A 239 4.54 -8.00 8.20
CA VAL A 239 4.38 -8.72 9.46
C VAL A 239 3.13 -9.57 9.36
N TRP A 240 3.20 -10.85 9.68
CA TRP A 240 2.05 -11.74 9.74
C TRP A 240 2.23 -12.82 10.80
N GLY A 241 1.44 -12.74 11.87
CA GLY A 241 1.53 -13.69 12.97
C GLY A 241 2.93 -13.77 13.57
N ASP A 242 3.50 -14.96 13.55
CA ASP A 242 4.85 -15.27 14.07
C ASP A 242 5.95 -15.12 13.01
N SER A 243 5.65 -14.48 11.88
CA SER A 243 6.56 -14.34 10.75
C SER A 243 6.75 -12.89 10.33
N TYR A 244 8.00 -12.50 10.01
CA TYR A 244 8.25 -11.46 9.03
C TYR A 244 8.31 -12.11 7.66
N VAL A 245 7.91 -11.38 6.64
CA VAL A 245 7.81 -11.92 5.27
C VAL A 245 8.39 -10.92 4.31
N THR A 246 9.14 -11.40 3.31
CA THR A 246 9.56 -10.56 2.17
C THR A 246 9.21 -11.21 0.86
N ALA A 247 8.90 -10.39 -0.12
CA ALA A 247 8.78 -10.77 -1.52
C ALA A 247 9.38 -9.67 -2.39
N GLY A 248 9.77 -9.99 -3.61
CA GLY A 248 10.40 -9.03 -4.49
C GLY A 248 10.79 -9.61 -5.84
N ASN A 249 11.49 -8.81 -6.64
CA ASN A 249 12.02 -9.21 -7.94
C ASN A 249 13.35 -9.98 -7.79
N PHE A 250 13.29 -11.11 -7.11
CA PHE A 250 14.49 -11.93 -6.86
C PHE A 250 14.85 -12.78 -8.09
N THR A 251 16.15 -12.94 -8.38
CA THR A 251 16.62 -13.68 -9.57
C THR A 251 16.54 -15.20 -9.41
N GLY A 252 16.51 -15.70 -8.16
CA GLY A 252 16.36 -17.12 -7.84
C GLY A 252 14.97 -17.67 -8.13
N ALA A 253 14.79 -18.95 -7.88
CA ALA A 253 13.49 -19.63 -7.95
C ALA A 253 12.54 -19.12 -6.85
N GLN A 254 13.08 -18.84 -5.68
CA GLN A 254 12.34 -18.28 -4.57
C GLN A 254 12.02 -16.81 -4.84
N LYS A 255 10.74 -16.44 -4.68
CA LYS A 255 10.26 -15.06 -4.80
C LYS A 255 9.72 -14.54 -3.47
N VAL A 256 9.62 -15.40 -2.47
CA VAL A 256 9.10 -15.10 -1.13
C VAL A 256 9.99 -15.78 -0.09
N TYR A 257 10.26 -15.07 0.98
CA TYR A 257 10.94 -15.61 2.17
C TYR A 257 10.18 -15.24 3.42
N THR A 258 10.06 -16.19 4.34
CA THR A 258 9.54 -15.98 5.70
C THR A 258 10.67 -16.06 6.69
N PHE A 259 10.59 -15.25 7.75
CA PHE A 259 11.60 -15.15 8.81
C PHE A 259 10.95 -15.48 10.14
N ASN A 260 11.61 -16.26 10.98
CA ASN A 260 11.14 -16.61 12.31
C ASN A 260 11.11 -15.37 13.22
N ARG A 261 9.98 -14.64 13.20
CA ARG A 261 9.79 -13.37 13.94
C ARG A 261 10.00 -13.57 15.44
N THR A 262 9.50 -14.66 15.99
CA THR A 262 9.62 -14.97 17.42
C THR A 262 11.09 -15.04 17.85
N LYS A 263 11.93 -15.77 17.09
CA LYS A 263 13.36 -15.84 17.35
C LYS A 263 14.06 -14.52 17.10
N MET A 264 13.71 -13.81 16.03
CA MET A 264 14.33 -12.51 15.72
C MET A 264 14.06 -11.47 16.81
N LEU A 265 12.85 -11.42 17.34
CA LEU A 265 12.48 -10.54 18.46
C LEU A 265 13.23 -10.89 19.76
N ALA A 266 13.55 -12.15 19.95
CA ALA A 266 14.32 -12.63 21.09
C ALA A 266 15.84 -12.41 20.93
N GLY A 267 16.33 -12.00 19.77
CA GLY A 267 17.76 -11.91 19.47
C GLY A 267 18.43 -13.28 19.40
N ASP A 268 17.71 -14.29 18.95
CA ASP A 268 18.25 -15.63 18.77
C ASP A 268 19.04 -15.73 17.47
N SER A 269 20.34 -16.04 17.59
CA SER A 269 21.25 -16.16 16.44
C SER A 269 20.93 -17.35 15.51
N SER A 270 19.98 -18.19 15.88
CA SER A 270 19.51 -19.32 15.06
C SER A 270 18.18 -19.07 14.35
N ALA A 271 17.73 -17.80 14.26
CA ALA A 271 16.47 -17.45 13.60
C ALA A 271 16.49 -17.89 12.13
N GLU A 272 15.73 -18.91 11.79
CA GLU A 272 15.67 -19.48 10.44
C GLU A 272 14.85 -18.61 9.49
N ILE A 273 15.11 -18.78 8.18
CA ILE A 273 14.24 -18.33 7.09
C ILE A 273 13.87 -19.52 6.20
N ALA A 274 12.68 -19.44 5.61
CA ALA A 274 12.20 -20.38 4.61
C ALA A 274 11.87 -19.68 3.30
N GLY A 275 12.36 -20.21 2.18
CA GLY A 275 12.15 -19.65 0.84
C GLY A 275 11.13 -20.45 0.03
N PHE A 276 10.20 -19.74 -0.62
CA PHE A 276 9.10 -20.32 -1.39
C PHE A 276 9.07 -19.82 -2.82
N SER A 277 8.54 -20.67 -3.72
CA SER A 277 8.39 -20.36 -5.13
C SER A 277 6.89 -20.35 -5.48
N PRO A 278 6.26 -19.16 -5.63
CA PRO A 278 4.85 -19.05 -5.99
C PRO A 278 4.59 -19.71 -7.35
N ALA A 279 3.73 -20.74 -7.37
CA ALA A 279 3.38 -21.45 -8.58
C ALA A 279 2.57 -20.57 -9.53
N SER A 280 2.80 -20.69 -10.85
CA SER A 280 2.05 -19.97 -11.90
C SER A 280 2.07 -18.45 -11.75
N LEU A 281 3.15 -17.89 -11.20
CA LEU A 281 3.38 -16.46 -11.17
C LEU A 281 3.62 -15.96 -12.60
N GLY A 282 2.63 -15.27 -13.16
CA GLY A 282 2.79 -14.55 -14.43
C GLY A 282 3.61 -13.28 -14.19
N ALA A 283 4.53 -13.00 -15.10
CA ALA A 283 5.36 -11.82 -14.97
C ALA A 283 5.85 -11.32 -16.34
N SER A 284 6.13 -10.04 -16.40
CA SER A 284 6.71 -9.38 -17.57
C SER A 284 8.24 -9.38 -17.56
N GLY A 285 8.85 -10.12 -16.62
CA GLY A 285 10.29 -10.12 -16.41
C GLY A 285 10.76 -9.33 -15.21
N PHE A 286 10.04 -8.32 -14.80
CA PHE A 286 10.05 -7.76 -13.45
C PHE A 286 8.86 -8.37 -12.73
N ALA A 287 9.11 -9.18 -11.72
CA ALA A 287 8.08 -9.86 -10.97
C ALA A 287 8.27 -9.48 -9.50
N ALA A 288 7.48 -8.54 -9.04
CA ALA A 288 7.53 -8.06 -7.67
C ALA A 288 6.20 -8.36 -6.94
N PRO A 289 5.94 -9.64 -6.58
CA PRO A 289 4.86 -9.93 -5.65
C PRO A 289 5.14 -9.25 -4.32
N ILE A 290 4.09 -8.93 -3.56
CA ILE A 290 4.21 -8.24 -2.29
C ILE A 290 3.60 -9.08 -1.17
N PRO A 291 4.24 -9.16 0.02
CA PRO A 291 3.59 -9.71 1.19
C PRO A 291 2.52 -8.74 1.71
N VAL A 292 1.46 -9.28 2.26
CA VAL A 292 0.44 -8.48 2.93
C VAL A 292 0.91 -8.17 4.35
N HIS A 293 0.94 -6.88 4.70
CA HIS A 293 1.34 -6.40 6.02
C HIS A 293 0.13 -6.25 6.95
N SER A 294 0.24 -6.75 8.17
CA SER A 294 -0.80 -6.63 9.18
C SER A 294 -0.78 -5.27 9.87
N GLU A 295 -1.84 -4.49 9.66
CA GLU A 295 -2.09 -3.20 10.33
C GLU A 295 -3.09 -3.34 11.51
N ALA A 296 -3.50 -4.56 11.85
CA ALA A 296 -4.44 -4.75 12.95
C ALA A 296 -3.76 -4.55 14.32
N ALA A 297 -4.55 -4.12 15.29
CA ALA A 297 -4.18 -4.16 16.70
C ALA A 297 -4.31 -5.61 17.19
N GLY A 298 -3.30 -6.43 16.97
CA GLY A 298 -3.24 -7.85 17.32
C GLY A 298 -2.70 -8.68 16.16
N ALA A 299 -2.15 -9.85 16.49
CA ALA A 299 -1.54 -10.71 15.49
C ALA A 299 -2.53 -11.13 14.40
N ALA A 300 -2.12 -11.02 13.14
CA ALA A 300 -2.79 -11.71 12.06
C ALA A 300 -2.73 -13.21 12.31
N THR A 301 -3.80 -13.91 12.00
CA THR A 301 -3.92 -15.35 12.21
C THR A 301 -4.15 -16.08 10.90
N GLY A 302 -3.82 -17.38 10.86
CA GLY A 302 -3.89 -18.19 9.65
C GLY A 302 -2.76 -17.88 8.68
N ASP A 303 -2.90 -18.38 7.46
CA ASP A 303 -1.83 -18.35 6.46
C ASP A 303 -1.42 -16.94 6.09
N ILE A 304 -0.13 -16.78 5.86
CA ILE A 304 0.48 -15.56 5.29
C ILE A 304 -0.07 -15.36 3.87
N LYS A 305 -0.36 -14.12 3.49
CA LYS A 305 -0.85 -13.79 2.15
C LYS A 305 0.22 -13.09 1.34
N ILE A 306 0.44 -13.59 0.11
CA ILE A 306 1.26 -12.96 -0.92
C ILE A 306 0.33 -12.59 -2.06
N VAL A 307 0.41 -11.37 -2.55
CA VAL A 307 -0.45 -10.88 -3.63
C VAL A 307 0.35 -10.28 -4.77
N TYR A 308 -0.16 -10.43 -5.97
CA TYR A 308 0.39 -9.78 -7.17
C TYR A 308 -0.70 -9.68 -8.25
N TYR A 309 -0.83 -8.54 -8.88
CA TYR A 309 -1.73 -8.44 -10.02
C TYR A 309 -1.20 -9.27 -11.20
N GLN A 310 -2.10 -9.80 -11.98
CA GLN A 310 -1.83 -10.63 -13.15
C GLN A 310 -2.55 -10.01 -14.33
N ASP A 311 -1.78 -9.33 -15.19
CA ASP A 311 -2.26 -8.73 -16.44
C ASP A 311 -2.36 -9.82 -17.51
N ASP A 312 -3.40 -9.82 -18.33
CA ASP A 312 -3.60 -10.79 -19.41
C ASP A 312 -2.55 -10.67 -20.54
N ALA A 313 -1.78 -9.58 -20.53
CA ALA A 313 -0.57 -9.46 -21.37
C ALA A 313 0.60 -10.32 -20.87
N PHE A 314 0.58 -10.81 -19.64
CA PHE A 314 1.63 -11.67 -19.10
C PHE A 314 1.55 -13.07 -19.68
N SER A 315 2.71 -13.69 -19.91
CA SER A 315 2.76 -15.05 -20.44
C SER A 315 2.08 -16.04 -19.48
N GLY A 316 1.09 -16.78 -19.98
CA GLY A 316 0.35 -17.77 -19.20
C GLY A 316 -0.81 -17.22 -18.39
N VAL A 317 -1.10 -15.93 -18.50
CA VAL A 317 -2.28 -15.30 -17.89
C VAL A 317 -3.35 -15.13 -18.96
N SER A 318 -4.57 -15.59 -18.67
CA SER A 318 -5.69 -15.59 -19.62
C SER A 318 -6.70 -14.45 -19.41
N SER A 319 -6.70 -13.85 -18.25
CA SER A 319 -7.57 -12.73 -17.87
C SER A 319 -6.95 -11.97 -16.70
N ASP A 320 -7.30 -10.72 -16.56
CA ASP A 320 -6.84 -9.86 -15.47
C ASP A 320 -7.39 -10.31 -14.11
N HIS A 321 -6.53 -10.44 -13.12
CA HIS A 321 -6.91 -10.87 -11.78
C HIS A 321 -5.84 -10.52 -10.75
N ILE A 322 -6.19 -10.57 -9.48
CA ILE A 322 -5.21 -10.65 -8.39
C ILE A 322 -4.87 -12.11 -8.15
N GLY A 323 -3.61 -12.48 -8.35
CA GLY A 323 -3.07 -13.74 -7.86
C GLY A 323 -2.77 -13.64 -6.38
N MET A 324 -3.27 -14.60 -5.60
CA MET A 324 -2.98 -14.74 -4.17
C MET A 324 -2.39 -16.11 -3.91
N TRP A 325 -1.36 -16.16 -3.08
CA TRP A 325 -0.76 -17.38 -2.56
C TRP A 325 -0.78 -17.34 -1.04
N ASN A 326 -1.14 -18.45 -0.43
CA ASN A 326 -1.18 -18.61 1.01
C ASN A 326 0.02 -19.42 1.46
N ILE A 327 0.71 -19.00 2.51
CA ILE A 327 1.78 -19.79 3.13
C ILE A 327 1.31 -20.20 4.52
N ASP A 328 1.17 -21.51 4.70
CA ASP A 328 0.99 -22.16 6.01
C ASP A 328 2.38 -22.39 6.59
N MET A 329 2.73 -21.64 7.65
CA MET A 329 4.07 -21.64 8.22
C MET A 329 4.08 -22.35 9.57
N ASP A 330 4.90 -23.39 9.69
CA ASP A 330 5.15 -24.11 10.95
C ASP A 330 6.60 -23.96 11.38
N TRP A 331 6.85 -23.02 12.30
CA TRP A 331 8.20 -22.80 12.86
C TRP A 331 8.67 -23.90 13.80
N SER A 332 7.82 -24.84 14.22
CA SER A 332 8.20 -26.01 15.00
C SER A 332 8.74 -27.15 14.12
N ASP A 333 8.27 -27.24 12.88
CA ASP A 333 8.78 -28.11 11.82
C ASP A 333 8.70 -27.39 10.47
N ILE A 334 9.72 -26.64 10.12
CA ILE A 334 9.76 -25.83 8.90
C ILE A 334 9.48 -26.66 7.63
N ASN A 335 9.84 -27.95 7.62
CA ASN A 335 9.59 -28.83 6.47
C ASN A 335 8.12 -29.17 6.27
N SER A 336 7.28 -29.00 7.30
CA SER A 336 5.83 -29.14 7.23
C SER A 336 5.13 -27.90 6.68
N SER A 337 5.85 -26.78 6.56
CA SER A 337 5.32 -25.54 5.98
C SER A 337 5.05 -25.71 4.48
N SER A 338 4.09 -24.96 3.96
CA SER A 338 3.75 -25.01 2.54
C SER A 338 3.28 -23.68 1.97
N ILE A 339 3.45 -23.51 0.65
CA ILE A 339 2.81 -22.46 -0.13
C ILE A 339 1.75 -23.07 -1.05
N SER A 340 0.56 -22.47 -1.08
CA SER A 340 -0.54 -22.92 -1.91
C SER A 340 -0.29 -22.71 -3.42
N GLY A 341 -1.07 -23.38 -4.26
CA GLY A 341 -1.25 -22.95 -5.64
C GLY A 341 -1.84 -21.54 -5.72
N LYS A 342 -1.74 -20.92 -6.92
CA LYS A 342 -2.31 -19.61 -7.17
C LYS A 342 -3.84 -19.61 -7.02
N ILE A 343 -4.36 -18.72 -6.21
CA ILE A 343 -5.78 -18.39 -6.12
C ILE A 343 -6.01 -17.18 -7.00
N GLU A 344 -6.90 -17.30 -7.99
CA GLU A 344 -7.22 -16.21 -8.90
C GLU A 344 -8.47 -15.46 -8.42
N ILE A 345 -8.33 -14.18 -8.14
CA ILE A 345 -9.42 -13.28 -7.74
C ILE A 345 -9.68 -12.33 -8.91
N PRO A 346 -10.73 -12.55 -9.71
CA PRO A 346 -11.00 -11.78 -10.92
C PRO A 346 -11.19 -10.29 -10.62
N THR A 347 -10.66 -9.44 -11.51
CA THR A 347 -10.81 -7.99 -11.51
C THR A 347 -11.45 -7.50 -12.81
N ALA A 348 -11.84 -6.24 -12.86
CA ALA A 348 -12.07 -5.57 -14.13
C ALA A 348 -10.76 -5.47 -14.92
N ALA A 349 -10.86 -5.42 -16.24
CA ALA A 349 -9.70 -5.34 -17.14
C ALA A 349 -8.83 -4.11 -16.86
N PHE A 350 -7.51 -4.26 -17.03
CA PHE A 350 -6.54 -3.18 -16.92
C PHE A 350 -5.34 -3.43 -17.85
N ASP A 351 -4.52 -2.41 -18.09
CA ASP A 351 -3.24 -2.51 -18.80
C ASP A 351 -2.14 -1.96 -17.88
N ALA A 352 -1.38 -2.84 -17.26
CA ALA A 352 -0.28 -2.48 -16.36
C ALA A 352 0.99 -2.08 -17.12
N ALA A 353 0.99 -2.13 -18.46
CA ALA A 353 2.09 -1.66 -19.29
C ALA A 353 1.73 -0.32 -19.91
N ILE A 354 2.58 0.69 -19.77
CA ILE A 354 2.36 2.00 -20.37
C ILE A 354 3.07 2.07 -21.73
N ALA A 355 2.41 2.64 -22.75
CA ALA A 355 3.00 2.79 -24.08
C ALA A 355 4.30 3.60 -24.02
N GLY A 356 5.39 3.04 -24.61
CA GLY A 356 6.72 3.61 -24.51
C GLY A 356 7.62 2.96 -23.44
N GLY A 357 7.09 2.06 -22.63
CA GLY A 357 7.85 1.28 -21.64
C GLY A 357 7.89 1.94 -20.25
N PHE A 358 8.99 1.79 -19.53
CA PHE A 358 9.13 2.29 -18.16
C PHE A 358 9.25 3.81 -18.09
N ALA A 359 10.18 4.40 -18.85
CA ALA A 359 10.45 5.83 -18.80
C ALA A 359 9.57 6.57 -19.81
N ASN A 360 8.32 6.78 -19.50
CA ASN A 360 7.34 7.34 -20.44
C ASN A 360 6.48 8.48 -19.90
N LEU A 361 6.52 8.79 -18.60
CA LEU A 361 5.74 9.88 -18.05
C LEU A 361 6.35 11.24 -18.40
N GLN A 362 5.48 12.16 -18.79
CA GLN A 362 5.87 13.48 -19.30
C GLN A 362 6.21 14.45 -18.17
N GLN A 363 7.14 15.36 -18.45
CA GLN A 363 7.50 16.49 -17.58
C GLN A 363 7.45 17.80 -18.37
N PRO A 364 7.31 18.97 -17.74
CA PRO A 364 7.28 20.28 -18.41
C PRO A 364 8.59 20.61 -19.14
N GLY A 365 8.48 21.08 -20.38
CA GLY A 365 9.59 21.72 -21.10
C GLY A 365 10.81 20.85 -21.41
N THR A 366 10.70 19.51 -21.26
CA THR A 366 11.80 18.57 -21.53
C THR A 366 11.33 17.33 -22.29
N SER A 367 12.24 16.69 -23.02
CA SER A 367 12.02 15.36 -23.57
C SER A 367 12.39 14.24 -22.61
N GLN A 368 13.03 14.54 -21.49
CA GLN A 368 13.31 13.57 -20.45
C GLN A 368 11.99 13.04 -19.87
N ARG A 369 11.85 11.73 -19.88
CA ARG A 369 10.69 11.01 -19.29
C ARG A 369 11.11 10.37 -17.98
N ILE A 370 10.14 10.11 -17.12
CA ILE A 370 10.34 9.45 -15.82
C ILE A 370 9.64 8.09 -15.78
N ASP A 371 10.19 7.21 -14.97
CA ASP A 371 9.70 5.85 -14.77
C ASP A 371 8.49 5.87 -13.82
N ALA A 372 7.44 5.12 -14.17
CA ALA A 372 6.25 4.94 -13.35
C ALA A 372 6.27 3.66 -12.51
N ILE A 373 7.35 2.86 -12.59
CA ILE A 373 7.47 1.54 -11.95
C ILE A 373 6.29 0.63 -12.29
N VAL A 374 6.07 0.43 -13.57
CA VAL A 374 5.14 -0.60 -14.04
C VAL A 374 5.71 -1.98 -13.74
N GLY A 375 4.87 -2.96 -13.43
CA GLY A 375 5.32 -4.33 -13.10
C GLY A 375 5.40 -4.62 -11.60
N ALA A 376 5.05 -3.67 -10.74
CA ALA A 376 5.05 -3.84 -9.29
C ALA A 376 3.73 -3.46 -8.65
N VAL A 377 3.32 -4.19 -7.60
CA VAL A 377 2.37 -3.66 -6.62
C VAL A 377 3.12 -2.61 -5.81
N MET A 378 2.53 -1.41 -5.64
CA MET A 378 3.16 -0.35 -4.88
C MET A 378 3.25 -0.71 -3.40
N ASN A 379 4.33 -0.28 -2.77
CA ASN A 379 4.57 -0.48 -1.34
C ASN A 379 3.59 0.40 -0.53
N MET A 380 2.81 -0.17 0.39
CA MET A 380 2.75 -1.58 0.75
C MET A 380 1.29 -2.08 0.62
N SER A 381 1.10 -3.41 0.62
CA SER A 381 -0.23 -4.00 0.72
C SER A 381 -0.58 -4.20 2.21
N HIS A 382 -1.74 -3.74 2.63
CA HIS A 382 -2.16 -3.74 4.02
C HIS A 382 -3.34 -4.65 4.29
N TRP A 383 -3.30 -5.37 5.41
CA TRP A 383 -4.42 -6.12 5.94
C TRP A 383 -5.00 -5.42 7.17
N TYR A 384 -6.33 -5.31 7.17
CA TYR A 384 -7.11 -4.70 8.24
C TYR A 384 -8.17 -5.68 8.72
N LYS A 385 -8.44 -5.67 10.01
CA LYS A 385 -9.48 -6.49 10.63
C LYS A 385 -10.58 -5.61 11.20
N PHE A 386 -11.80 -5.87 10.77
CA PHE A 386 -13.02 -5.26 11.26
C PHE A 386 -13.88 -6.32 11.97
N ASP A 387 -14.93 -5.91 12.64
CA ASP A 387 -15.78 -6.82 13.45
C ASP A 387 -16.37 -7.99 12.63
N THR A 388 -16.74 -7.74 11.37
CA THR A 388 -17.45 -8.70 10.53
C THR A 388 -16.71 -9.14 9.27
N TYR A 389 -15.58 -8.51 8.94
CA TYR A 389 -14.79 -8.81 7.75
C TYR A 389 -13.32 -8.46 7.93
N GLU A 390 -12.52 -9.02 7.06
CA GLU A 390 -11.11 -8.68 6.86
C GLU A 390 -10.96 -8.01 5.50
N SER A 391 -10.04 -7.06 5.39
CA SER A 391 -9.78 -6.30 4.17
C SER A 391 -8.29 -6.34 3.84
N ILE A 392 -7.97 -6.52 2.54
CA ILE A 392 -6.63 -6.31 1.98
C ILE A 392 -6.73 -5.19 0.96
N LEU A 393 -5.86 -4.20 1.09
CA LEU A 393 -5.80 -3.03 0.22
C LEU A 393 -4.48 -3.01 -0.53
N LEU A 394 -4.53 -2.80 -1.85
CA LEU A 394 -3.34 -2.72 -2.71
C LEU A 394 -3.58 -1.79 -3.90
N ASN A 395 -2.50 -1.31 -4.51
CA ASN A 395 -2.56 -0.47 -5.70
C ASN A 395 -1.35 -0.67 -6.62
N TRP A 396 -1.50 -0.29 -7.89
CA TRP A 396 -0.45 -0.30 -8.91
C TRP A 396 -0.74 0.71 -10.02
N VAL A 397 0.24 0.97 -10.87
CA VAL A 397 0.11 1.88 -12.00
C VAL A 397 -0.46 1.16 -13.24
N VAL A 398 -1.37 1.83 -13.94
CA VAL A 398 -1.97 1.36 -15.21
C VAL A 398 -1.97 2.45 -16.27
N GLU A 399 -1.99 2.08 -17.55
CA GLU A 399 -2.30 3.01 -18.64
C GLU A 399 -3.82 3.21 -18.73
N ILE A 400 -4.28 4.45 -18.69
CA ILE A 400 -5.73 4.73 -18.64
C ILE A 400 -6.44 4.55 -19.97
N THR A 401 -5.71 4.69 -21.09
CA THR A 401 -6.18 4.44 -22.45
C THR A 401 -4.99 3.99 -23.27
N ASN A 402 -5.13 2.87 -23.96
CA ASN A 402 -4.04 2.28 -24.73
C ASN A 402 -3.38 3.29 -25.66
N GLY A 403 -2.08 3.46 -25.51
CA GLY A 403 -1.25 4.39 -26.29
C GLY A 403 -1.32 5.85 -25.85
N SER A 404 -2.05 6.19 -24.79
CA SER A 404 -2.14 7.56 -24.30
C SER A 404 -0.86 8.05 -23.64
N GLN A 405 -0.05 7.14 -23.10
CA GLN A 405 1.10 7.44 -22.24
C GLN A 405 0.72 8.25 -20.98
N ILE A 406 -0.55 8.16 -20.56
CA ILE A 406 -1.05 8.76 -19.34
C ILE A 406 -1.34 7.63 -18.36
N SER A 407 -0.79 7.73 -17.17
CA SER A 407 -0.98 6.74 -16.12
C SER A 407 -2.12 7.12 -15.16
N GLY A 408 -2.76 6.08 -14.66
CA GLY A 408 -3.67 6.11 -13.53
C GLY A 408 -3.20 5.16 -12.43
N ILE A 409 -3.80 5.25 -11.26
CA ILE A 409 -3.58 4.33 -10.15
C ILE A 409 -4.79 3.42 -10.02
N ARG A 410 -4.62 2.14 -10.41
CA ARG A 410 -5.58 1.08 -10.09
C ARG A 410 -5.41 0.70 -8.63
N TRP A 411 -6.53 0.61 -7.92
CA TRP A 411 -6.57 0.17 -6.54
C TRP A 411 -7.69 -0.84 -6.32
N VAL A 412 -7.49 -1.75 -5.38
CA VAL A 412 -8.41 -2.83 -5.07
C VAL A 412 -8.50 -3.02 -3.57
N GLU A 413 -9.71 -3.17 -3.07
CA GLU A 413 -10.01 -3.71 -1.75
C GLU A 413 -10.56 -5.13 -1.90
N LEU A 414 -9.79 -6.08 -1.43
CA LEU A 414 -10.27 -7.45 -1.28
C LEU A 414 -10.91 -7.61 0.10
N ARG A 415 -12.03 -8.33 0.18
CA ARG A 415 -12.63 -8.70 1.47
C ARG A 415 -12.83 -10.19 1.62
N SER A 416 -12.73 -10.63 2.87
CA SER A 416 -13.10 -11.95 3.33
C SER A 416 -13.97 -11.81 4.57
N THR A 417 -14.90 -12.75 4.79
CA THR A 417 -15.58 -12.85 6.09
C THR A 417 -14.56 -13.32 7.13
N ASN A 418 -14.65 -12.76 8.35
CA ASN A 418 -13.78 -13.16 9.46
C ASN A 418 -13.72 -14.68 9.60
N ASN A 419 -12.53 -15.22 9.97
CA ASN A 419 -12.22 -16.63 10.17
C ASN A 419 -12.07 -17.49 8.89
N GLY A 420 -11.37 -16.96 7.88
CA GLY A 420 -10.86 -17.77 6.76
C GLY A 420 -11.85 -18.00 5.62
N GLY A 421 -12.78 -17.07 5.42
CA GLY A 421 -13.62 -17.04 4.22
C GLY A 421 -12.79 -16.83 2.95
N SER A 422 -13.39 -17.11 1.80
CA SER A 422 -12.78 -16.82 0.51
C SER A 422 -12.61 -15.32 0.31
N TRP A 423 -11.50 -14.92 -0.30
CA TRP A 423 -11.24 -13.54 -0.68
C TRP A 423 -11.92 -13.20 -2.01
N SER A 424 -12.47 -12.02 -2.12
CA SER A 424 -13.07 -11.50 -3.35
C SER A 424 -12.87 -9.99 -3.44
N VAL A 425 -12.94 -9.44 -4.65
CA VAL A 425 -12.98 -7.99 -4.84
C VAL A 425 -14.26 -7.45 -4.21
N TYR A 426 -14.13 -6.60 -3.20
CA TYR A 426 -15.24 -5.85 -2.63
C TYR A 426 -15.47 -4.56 -3.40
N GLN A 427 -14.39 -3.87 -3.74
CA GLN A 427 -14.39 -2.70 -4.60
C GLN A 427 -13.04 -2.54 -5.30
N GLU A 428 -13.08 -1.91 -6.44
CA GLU A 428 -11.90 -1.55 -7.22
C GLU A 428 -12.18 -0.26 -8.02
N GLY A 429 -11.13 0.48 -8.33
CA GLY A 429 -11.22 1.70 -9.12
C GLY A 429 -9.90 2.07 -9.77
N THR A 430 -9.96 2.92 -10.78
CA THR A 430 -8.78 3.53 -11.40
C THR A 430 -8.83 5.03 -11.19
N PHE A 431 -8.03 5.53 -10.26
CA PHE A 431 -7.91 6.96 -10.02
C PHE A 431 -7.01 7.60 -11.08
N THR A 432 -7.42 8.75 -11.61
CA THR A 432 -6.66 9.54 -12.58
C THR A 432 -6.76 11.02 -12.23
N ASP A 433 -5.89 11.83 -12.82
CA ASP A 433 -6.03 13.29 -12.75
C ASP A 433 -7.44 13.73 -13.16
N PRO A 434 -8.14 14.56 -12.35
CA PRO A 434 -9.51 14.99 -12.66
C PRO A 434 -9.68 15.71 -13.99
N THR A 435 -8.60 16.31 -14.52
CA THR A 435 -8.61 16.97 -15.84
C THR A 435 -8.30 16.00 -16.98
N GLY A 436 -7.76 14.81 -16.67
CA GLY A 436 -7.36 13.80 -17.66
C GLY A 436 -6.10 14.16 -18.47
N ASN A 437 -5.37 15.19 -18.08
CA ASN A 437 -4.20 15.68 -18.82
C ASN A 437 -2.87 15.22 -18.23
N ASP A 438 -2.82 15.00 -16.94
CA ASP A 438 -1.62 14.63 -16.21
C ASP A 438 -1.63 13.15 -15.83
N SER A 439 -0.46 12.57 -15.70
CA SER A 439 -0.26 11.22 -15.17
C SER A 439 -0.25 11.25 -13.64
N VAL A 440 -0.88 10.24 -13.02
CA VAL A 440 -0.78 9.97 -11.58
C VAL A 440 -0.11 8.62 -11.37
N PHE A 441 0.81 8.54 -10.41
CA PHE A 441 1.64 7.36 -10.15
C PHE A 441 2.21 7.38 -8.73
N MET A 442 3.00 6.38 -8.34
CA MET A 442 3.53 6.24 -6.97
C MET A 442 2.44 6.32 -5.92
N GLY A 443 1.37 5.55 -6.11
CA GLY A 443 0.25 5.50 -5.17
C GLY A 443 0.66 4.90 -3.83
N CYS A 444 0.38 5.63 -2.75
CA CYS A 444 0.58 5.22 -1.37
C CYS A 444 -0.80 5.13 -0.72
N ILE A 445 -1.35 3.92 -0.64
CA ILE A 445 -2.73 3.70 -0.21
C ILE A 445 -2.79 3.09 1.19
N ALA A 446 -3.72 3.57 2.02
CA ALA A 446 -3.96 3.01 3.35
C ALA A 446 -5.44 3.16 3.74
N MET A 447 -5.87 2.45 4.78
CA MET A 447 -7.24 2.49 5.30
C MET A 447 -7.21 2.82 6.79
N ASP A 448 -8.10 3.72 7.21
CA ASP A 448 -8.26 4.04 8.63
C ASP A 448 -9.21 3.04 9.34
N LYS A 449 -9.34 3.17 10.67
CA LYS A 449 -10.22 2.28 11.45
C LYS A 449 -11.70 2.45 11.15
N GLN A 450 -12.09 3.51 10.45
CA GLN A 450 -13.47 3.75 10.01
C GLN A 450 -13.75 3.13 8.64
N GLY A 451 -12.72 2.61 7.96
CA GLY A 451 -12.80 2.07 6.61
C GLY A 451 -12.71 3.13 5.52
N ASN A 452 -12.31 4.36 5.87
CA ASN A 452 -11.99 5.37 4.87
C ASN A 452 -10.66 5.03 4.23
N ILE A 453 -10.52 5.27 2.93
CA ILE A 453 -9.31 4.97 2.17
C ILE A 453 -8.63 6.28 1.78
N GLY A 454 -7.38 6.46 2.23
CA GLY A 454 -6.51 7.56 1.83
C GLY A 454 -5.53 7.13 0.76
N LEU A 455 -5.28 7.99 -0.22
CA LEU A 455 -4.34 7.78 -1.32
C LEU A 455 -3.45 9.02 -1.48
N GLY A 456 -2.18 8.89 -1.11
CA GLY A 456 -1.14 9.84 -1.49
C GLY A 456 -0.52 9.44 -2.83
N TYR A 457 -0.11 10.40 -3.67
CA TYR A 457 0.42 10.08 -4.99
C TYR A 457 1.23 11.24 -5.59
N THR A 458 1.99 10.91 -6.63
CA THR A 458 2.67 11.90 -7.46
C THR A 458 1.87 12.19 -8.73
N LYS A 459 1.80 13.46 -9.12
CA LYS A 459 1.19 13.93 -10.37
C LYS A 459 2.23 14.67 -11.21
N THR A 460 2.28 14.36 -12.53
CA THR A 460 3.19 14.99 -13.50
C THR A 460 2.57 15.06 -14.88
N GLY A 461 2.97 16.04 -15.68
CA GLY A 461 2.47 16.19 -17.04
C GLY A 461 3.20 17.28 -17.84
N ALA A 462 2.64 17.66 -18.98
CA ALA A 462 3.25 18.67 -19.87
C ALA A 462 3.41 20.06 -19.21
N ALA A 463 2.58 20.39 -18.26
CA ALA A 463 2.57 21.66 -17.54
C ALA A 463 2.80 21.51 -16.03
N THR A 464 2.81 20.27 -15.51
CA THR A 464 2.89 19.96 -14.09
C THR A 464 4.21 19.27 -13.79
N TYR A 465 5.08 19.90 -13.01
CA TYR A 465 6.27 19.26 -12.47
C TYR A 465 5.85 18.14 -11.51
N PRO A 466 6.66 17.05 -11.35
CA PRO A 466 6.34 16.00 -10.40
C PRO A 466 6.07 16.57 -9.01
N SER A 467 4.81 16.50 -8.57
CA SER A 467 4.23 17.16 -7.40
C SER A 467 3.46 16.15 -6.56
N LEU A 468 3.40 16.36 -5.25
CA LEU A 468 2.68 15.46 -4.35
C LEU A 468 1.28 15.97 -4.06
N TYR A 469 0.34 15.05 -4.12
CA TYR A 469 -1.07 15.25 -3.82
C TYR A 469 -1.59 14.13 -2.92
N TYR A 470 -2.75 14.32 -2.36
CA TYR A 470 -3.54 13.25 -1.76
C TYR A 470 -5.03 13.41 -2.10
N THR A 471 -5.73 12.32 -2.04
CA THR A 471 -7.18 12.18 -2.17
C THR A 471 -7.65 11.03 -1.29
N GLY A 472 -8.89 10.65 -1.39
CA GLY A 472 -9.43 9.50 -0.71
C GLY A 472 -10.92 9.32 -0.90
N ARG A 473 -11.50 8.42 -0.12
CA ARG A 473 -12.94 8.19 -0.05
C ARG A 473 -13.39 7.87 1.36
N MET A 474 -14.61 8.25 1.69
CA MET A 474 -15.23 7.83 2.94
C MET A 474 -15.79 6.41 2.80
N ALA A 475 -15.83 5.66 3.90
CA ALA A 475 -16.38 4.29 3.91
C ALA A 475 -17.82 4.20 3.40
N SER A 476 -18.62 5.25 3.62
CA SER A 476 -20.03 5.34 3.22
C SER A 476 -20.25 5.75 1.77
N ASP A 477 -19.21 6.13 1.05
CA ASP A 477 -19.32 6.64 -0.31
C ASP A 477 -19.54 5.52 -1.35
N PRO A 478 -19.96 5.87 -2.57
CA PRO A 478 -20.10 4.89 -3.64
C PRO A 478 -18.82 4.08 -3.84
N LEU A 479 -18.96 2.75 -3.96
CA LEU A 479 -17.82 1.85 -4.11
C LEU A 479 -17.03 2.15 -5.40
N GLY A 480 -15.72 1.93 -5.35
CA GLY A 480 -14.83 2.07 -6.49
C GLY A 480 -14.46 3.51 -6.86
N THR A 481 -14.90 4.51 -6.10
CA THR A 481 -14.74 5.93 -6.42
C THR A 481 -13.93 6.65 -5.34
N MET A 482 -12.95 7.45 -5.73
CA MET A 482 -12.32 8.46 -4.86
C MET A 482 -13.21 9.70 -4.83
N THR A 483 -13.68 10.08 -3.66
CA THR A 483 -14.77 11.04 -3.46
C THR A 483 -14.34 12.32 -2.76
N VAL A 484 -13.16 12.29 -2.14
CA VAL A 484 -12.55 13.48 -1.53
C VAL A 484 -11.77 14.23 -2.61
N ALA A 485 -12.02 15.54 -2.72
CA ALA A 485 -11.28 16.39 -3.66
C ALA A 485 -9.76 16.25 -3.43
N GLU A 486 -8.99 16.25 -4.51
CA GLU A 486 -7.55 16.19 -4.39
C GLU A 486 -6.99 17.46 -3.75
N ASP A 487 -6.00 17.29 -2.88
CA ASP A 487 -5.29 18.39 -2.24
C ASP A 487 -3.80 18.35 -2.58
N LEU A 488 -3.24 19.54 -2.86
CA LEU A 488 -1.82 19.70 -3.12
C LEU A 488 -1.04 19.68 -1.80
N VAL A 489 -0.09 18.76 -1.68
CA VAL A 489 0.86 18.71 -0.56
C VAL A 489 2.03 19.64 -0.80
N ILE A 490 2.68 19.48 -1.96
CA ILE A 490 3.78 20.32 -2.41
C ILE A 490 3.88 20.31 -3.94
N ALA A 491 4.04 21.49 -4.52
CA ALA A 491 4.29 21.63 -5.95
C ALA A 491 5.77 21.36 -6.26
N GLY A 492 6.02 20.59 -7.31
CA GLY A 492 7.33 20.49 -7.92
C GLY A 492 7.77 21.81 -8.52
N SER A 493 9.06 22.04 -8.61
CA SER A 493 9.65 23.29 -9.11
C SER A 493 10.69 23.09 -10.21
N THR A 494 11.03 21.84 -10.52
CA THR A 494 12.01 21.48 -11.55
C THR A 494 11.64 20.13 -12.19
N VAL A 495 12.40 19.73 -13.21
CA VAL A 495 12.32 18.41 -13.82
C VAL A 495 13.36 17.49 -13.19
N THR A 496 13.12 16.18 -13.22
CA THR A 496 14.18 15.22 -12.98
C THR A 496 15.09 15.12 -14.21
N THR A 497 16.39 14.97 -13.96
CA THR A 497 17.43 15.01 -15.02
C THR A 497 17.69 13.65 -15.65
N ASN A 498 17.15 12.58 -15.07
CA ASN A 498 17.23 11.19 -15.57
C ASN A 498 15.85 10.52 -15.48
N ASP A 499 15.74 9.27 -15.94
CA ASP A 499 14.51 8.49 -15.93
C ASP A 499 14.18 7.87 -14.57
N ARG A 500 15.12 7.88 -13.62
CA ARG A 500 14.96 7.28 -12.30
C ARG A 500 14.18 8.24 -11.38
N TYR A 501 12.94 7.87 -11.11
CA TYR A 501 12.10 8.42 -10.04
C TYR A 501 12.04 7.39 -8.92
N GLY A 502 11.62 7.72 -7.70
CA GLY A 502 11.54 6.74 -6.63
C GLY A 502 10.83 5.46 -7.08
N ASP A 503 11.40 4.30 -6.81
CA ASP A 503 10.80 3.03 -7.19
C ASP A 503 9.55 2.73 -6.35
N TYR A 504 9.44 3.36 -5.18
CA TYR A 504 8.29 3.32 -4.29
C TYR A 504 8.20 4.57 -3.41
N GLY A 505 7.03 4.83 -2.89
CA GLY A 505 6.72 5.60 -1.71
C GLY A 505 6.09 4.68 -0.67
N GLN A 506 5.67 5.22 0.45
CA GLN A 506 4.97 4.43 1.47
C GLN A 506 3.88 5.22 2.15
N GLY A 507 2.70 4.60 2.29
CA GLY A 507 1.57 5.12 3.04
C GLY A 507 1.23 4.17 4.19
N VAL A 508 1.10 4.69 5.40
CA VAL A 508 0.77 3.91 6.60
C VAL A 508 -0.26 4.63 7.46
N ARG A 509 -0.90 3.89 8.33
CA ARG A 509 -1.82 4.42 9.32
C ARG A 509 -1.09 4.69 10.64
N ASP A 510 -1.39 5.82 11.30
CA ASP A 510 -0.84 6.13 12.62
C ASP A 510 -1.38 5.15 13.69
N PRO A 511 -0.52 4.39 14.37
CA PRO A 511 -0.97 3.45 15.39
C PRO A 511 -1.52 4.11 16.67
N SER A 512 -1.33 5.42 16.83
CA SER A 512 -1.79 6.15 18.03
C SER A 512 -3.29 6.43 17.99
N ASP A 513 -3.85 6.69 16.79
CA ASP A 513 -5.26 7.05 16.64
C ASP A 513 -6.02 6.17 15.64
N ASP A 514 -5.28 5.46 14.80
CA ASP A 514 -5.82 4.65 13.70
C ASP A 514 -6.67 5.45 12.66
N LEU A 515 -6.50 6.77 12.60
CA LEU A 515 -7.23 7.68 11.73
C LEU A 515 -6.33 8.51 10.83
N THR A 516 -5.13 8.84 11.30
CA THR A 516 -4.17 9.67 10.57
C THR A 516 -3.43 8.80 9.56
N PHE A 517 -3.44 9.25 8.30
CA PHE A 517 -2.60 8.71 7.24
C PHE A 517 -1.27 9.45 7.23
N TRP A 518 -0.19 8.71 7.15
CA TRP A 518 1.15 9.23 6.93
C TRP A 518 1.68 8.71 5.60
N VAL A 519 2.31 9.58 4.83
CA VAL A 519 2.85 9.25 3.51
C VAL A 519 4.25 9.82 3.38
N THR A 520 5.14 9.05 2.76
CA THR A 520 6.42 9.52 2.23
C THR A 520 6.51 9.23 0.75
N SER A 521 6.98 10.19 -0.03
CA SER A 521 7.21 10.03 -1.46
C SER A 521 8.16 11.09 -1.99
N GLU A 522 8.70 10.84 -3.18
CA GLU A 522 9.53 11.77 -3.93
C GLU A 522 8.69 12.85 -4.62
N TYR A 523 9.28 14.02 -4.78
CA TYR A 523 8.83 15.09 -5.67
C TYR A 523 10.03 15.81 -6.29
N SER A 524 9.80 16.53 -7.41
CA SER A 524 10.88 17.27 -8.08
C SER A 524 11.03 18.68 -7.51
N GLY A 525 11.94 18.84 -6.55
CA GLY A 525 12.31 20.11 -5.94
C GLY A 525 13.75 20.48 -6.26
N ALA A 526 14.05 21.79 -6.43
CA ALA A 526 15.41 22.21 -6.73
C ALA A 526 16.41 21.77 -5.63
N PRO A 527 17.62 21.25 -6.00
CA PRO A 527 18.19 21.25 -7.34
C PRO A 527 17.68 20.12 -8.26
N ASP A 528 17.14 19.00 -7.78
CA ASP A 528 16.60 17.90 -8.58
C ASP A 528 15.46 17.17 -7.87
N LYS A 529 15.77 16.24 -6.98
CA LYS A 529 14.82 15.36 -6.29
C LYS A 529 14.81 15.64 -4.81
N LYS A 530 13.64 15.49 -4.21
CA LYS A 530 13.43 15.63 -2.77
C LYS A 530 12.41 14.62 -2.29
N VAL A 531 12.49 14.28 -1.02
CA VAL A 531 11.51 13.44 -0.34
C VAL A 531 10.68 14.31 0.61
N ARG A 532 9.39 14.03 0.66
CA ARG A 532 8.45 14.70 1.57
C ARG A 532 7.77 13.68 2.46
N VAL A 533 7.66 14.01 3.73
CA VAL A 533 6.81 13.30 4.69
C VAL A 533 5.62 14.20 5.01
N TYR A 534 4.42 13.63 4.97
CA TYR A 534 3.20 14.38 5.29
C TYR A 534 2.12 13.50 5.88
N SER A 535 1.17 14.11 6.57
CA SER A 535 0.02 13.41 7.13
C SER A 535 -1.29 14.14 6.86
N PHE A 536 -2.37 13.38 6.79
CA PHE A 536 -3.72 13.90 6.61
C PHE A 536 -4.75 12.97 7.25
N LYS A 537 -5.97 13.47 7.41
CA LYS A 537 -7.15 12.69 7.82
C LYS A 537 -8.28 12.92 6.83
N LEU A 538 -9.11 11.94 6.60
CA LEU A 538 -10.30 12.05 5.76
C LEU A 538 -11.57 12.30 6.56
N GLY A 539 -11.68 11.68 7.72
CA GLY A 539 -12.78 11.87 8.66
C GLY A 539 -12.59 13.09 9.56
N THR A 540 -13.65 13.57 10.13
CA THR A 540 -13.59 14.57 11.22
C THR A 540 -13.40 13.85 12.54
N ASP A 541 -12.41 14.27 13.32
CA ASP A 541 -12.22 13.85 14.71
C ASP A 541 -13.22 14.56 15.61
N TYR A 542 -14.47 14.24 15.54
CA TYR A 542 -15.37 14.67 16.60
C TYR A 542 -15.30 13.63 17.72
N ASP A 543 -14.96 14.08 18.90
CA ASP A 543 -15.03 13.24 20.10
C ASP A 543 -16.45 12.71 20.29
N ASP A 544 -17.44 13.53 19.98
CA ASP A 544 -18.86 13.24 20.11
C ASP A 544 -19.58 13.55 18.79
N ASP A 545 -19.91 12.53 18.03
CA ASP A 545 -20.65 12.68 16.77
C ASP A 545 -21.60 11.52 16.53
N VAL A 546 -22.87 11.83 16.25
CA VAL A 546 -23.88 10.83 15.93
C VAL A 546 -24.66 11.23 14.68
N ALA A 547 -24.93 10.25 13.83
CA ALA A 547 -25.68 10.44 12.61
C ALA A 547 -26.81 9.42 12.48
N ILE A 548 -27.88 9.80 11.81
CA ILE A 548 -28.86 8.85 11.26
C ILE A 548 -28.37 8.45 9.86
N THR A 549 -27.98 7.20 9.70
CA THR A 549 -27.42 6.68 8.45
C THR A 549 -28.47 6.04 7.53
N ALA A 550 -29.61 5.62 8.08
CA ALA A 550 -30.70 5.05 7.29
C ALA A 550 -32.05 5.19 7.99
N ILE A 551 -33.11 5.30 7.22
CA ILE A 551 -34.49 4.99 7.62
C ILE A 551 -34.80 3.61 7.05
N THR A 552 -34.91 2.60 7.90
CA THR A 552 -35.10 1.21 7.47
C THR A 552 -36.57 0.82 7.41
N ASN A 553 -37.44 1.60 8.04
CA ASN A 553 -38.91 1.48 7.94
C ASN A 553 -39.56 2.88 8.14
N PRO A 554 -40.62 3.25 7.40
CA PRO A 554 -41.25 2.50 6.33
C PRO A 554 -40.40 2.51 5.05
N VAL A 555 -40.52 1.43 4.27
CA VAL A 555 -39.98 1.41 2.91
C VAL A 555 -40.96 2.16 2.02
N SER A 556 -40.46 2.96 1.08
CA SER A 556 -41.29 3.71 0.14
C SER A 556 -42.23 2.79 -0.63
N GLY A 557 -43.49 3.10 -0.65
CA GLY A 557 -44.53 2.30 -1.33
C GLY A 557 -45.93 2.90 -1.23
N ALA A 558 -46.86 2.41 -2.06
CA ALA A 558 -48.25 2.75 -1.97
C ALA A 558 -48.95 1.93 -0.86
N GLY A 559 -49.93 2.53 -0.17
CA GLY A 559 -50.77 1.82 0.81
C GLY A 559 -50.20 1.80 2.23
N LEU A 560 -49.32 2.74 2.61
CA LEU A 560 -48.93 2.92 3.98
C LEU A 560 -50.13 3.29 4.86
N SER A 561 -50.20 2.70 6.04
CA SER A 561 -51.27 3.01 7.01
C SER A 561 -51.06 4.39 7.63
N SER A 562 -52.14 4.92 8.26
CA SER A 562 -52.07 6.21 8.96
C SER A 562 -51.18 6.18 10.20
N THR A 563 -50.78 4.99 10.67
CA THR A 563 -49.86 4.75 11.74
C THR A 563 -48.69 3.93 11.24
N GLN A 564 -47.47 4.46 11.32
CA GLN A 564 -46.25 3.80 10.89
C GLN A 564 -45.21 3.80 12.02
N THR A 565 -44.60 2.65 12.24
CA THR A 565 -43.35 2.63 13.02
C THR A 565 -42.20 3.09 12.13
N VAL A 566 -41.51 4.14 12.53
CA VAL A 566 -40.30 4.58 11.85
C VAL A 566 -39.10 3.95 12.53
N THR A 567 -38.29 3.20 11.78
CA THR A 567 -37.05 2.60 12.28
C THR A 567 -35.88 3.26 11.59
N VAL A 568 -34.91 3.69 12.39
CA VAL A 568 -33.68 4.33 11.90
C VAL A 568 -32.44 3.59 12.37
N THR A 569 -31.40 3.64 11.58
CA THR A 569 -30.06 3.25 11.99
C THR A 569 -29.33 4.49 12.48
N ILE A 570 -28.82 4.45 13.71
CA ILE A 570 -27.98 5.49 14.30
C ILE A 570 -26.56 4.97 14.26
N ALA A 571 -25.63 5.76 13.73
CA ALA A 571 -24.21 5.53 13.82
C ALA A 571 -23.59 6.53 14.79
N ASN A 572 -22.68 6.07 15.62
CA ASN A 572 -21.75 6.92 16.33
C ASN A 572 -20.48 7.01 15.49
N THR A 573 -20.26 8.13 14.86
CA THR A 573 -19.10 8.44 14.02
C THR A 573 -17.99 9.13 14.82
N GLY A 574 -18.29 9.50 16.08
CA GLY A 574 -17.34 10.06 17.03
C GLY A 574 -16.49 9.02 17.75
N LEU A 575 -15.47 9.48 18.46
CA LEU A 575 -14.52 8.64 19.20
C LEU A 575 -15.07 8.15 20.54
N ASN A 576 -15.91 8.97 21.20
CA ASN A 576 -16.48 8.65 22.50
C ASN A 576 -17.79 7.86 22.38
N ALA A 577 -18.02 6.94 23.30
CA ALA A 577 -19.31 6.25 23.36
C ALA A 577 -20.44 7.25 23.64
N GLN A 578 -21.51 7.17 22.86
CA GLN A 578 -22.66 8.05 22.96
C GLN A 578 -23.87 7.32 23.54
N SER A 579 -24.59 8.00 24.41
CA SER A 579 -25.83 7.50 25.02
C SER A 579 -26.83 8.64 25.23
N ASN A 580 -28.09 8.28 25.52
CA ASN A 580 -29.17 9.26 25.67
C ASN A 580 -29.34 10.18 24.45
N ILE A 581 -29.25 9.61 23.24
CA ILE A 581 -29.31 10.34 21.96
C ILE A 581 -30.75 10.77 21.71
N PRO A 582 -31.06 12.08 21.64
CA PRO A 582 -32.40 12.55 21.32
C PRO A 582 -32.69 12.38 19.83
N LEU A 583 -33.86 11.86 19.51
CA LEU A 583 -34.36 11.65 18.16
C LEU A 583 -35.66 12.40 17.97
N GLN A 584 -35.83 13.03 16.81
CA GLN A 584 -37.06 13.71 16.43
C GLN A 584 -37.49 13.31 15.03
N LEU A 585 -38.77 13.02 14.87
CA LEU A 585 -39.36 12.82 13.56
C LEU A 585 -40.22 14.05 13.20
N SER A 586 -39.97 14.64 12.06
CA SER A 586 -40.77 15.71 11.52
C SER A 586 -41.41 15.27 10.18
N LEU A 587 -42.66 15.66 9.98
CA LEU A 587 -43.39 15.55 8.69
C LEU A 587 -43.78 16.97 8.27
N ASP A 588 -43.43 17.33 7.06
CA ASP A 588 -43.67 18.66 6.49
C ASP A 588 -43.27 19.81 7.43
N GLY A 589 -42.11 19.65 8.08
CA GLY A 589 -41.58 20.63 9.02
C GLY A 589 -42.19 20.62 10.43
N THR A 590 -43.21 19.75 10.68
CA THR A 590 -43.86 19.64 12.00
C THR A 590 -43.29 18.41 12.74
N ILE A 591 -42.82 18.59 13.98
CA ILE A 591 -42.35 17.49 14.84
C ILE A 591 -43.55 16.64 15.21
N VAL A 592 -43.55 15.37 14.81
CA VAL A 592 -44.66 14.42 15.05
C VAL A 592 -44.32 13.35 16.09
N ALA A 593 -43.04 13.13 16.35
CA ALA A 593 -42.56 12.25 17.41
C ALA A 593 -41.22 12.72 17.95
N SER A 594 -40.96 12.46 19.24
CA SER A 594 -39.66 12.65 19.89
C SER A 594 -39.40 11.47 20.82
N GLU A 595 -38.19 10.94 20.79
CA GLU A 595 -37.75 9.81 21.60
C GLU A 595 -36.28 9.99 22.01
N VAL A 596 -35.84 9.30 23.03
CA VAL A 596 -34.44 9.26 23.44
C VAL A 596 -33.95 7.82 23.33
N PHE A 597 -32.96 7.58 22.49
CA PHE A 597 -32.25 6.31 22.50
C PHE A 597 -31.37 6.23 23.76
N THR A 598 -31.74 5.36 24.72
CA THR A 598 -31.08 5.22 26.00
C THR A 598 -29.96 4.20 26.04
N GLY A 599 -29.76 3.44 24.95
CA GLY A 599 -28.62 2.53 24.79
C GLY A 599 -27.30 3.30 24.69
N SER A 600 -26.18 2.58 24.75
CA SER A 600 -24.86 3.12 24.47
C SER A 600 -24.35 2.58 23.14
N ILE A 601 -23.87 3.47 22.27
CA ILE A 601 -23.19 3.12 21.02
C ILE A 601 -21.72 3.46 21.21
N SER A 602 -20.84 2.45 21.15
CA SER A 602 -19.39 2.64 21.22
C SER A 602 -18.92 3.58 20.11
N GLY A 603 -17.76 4.20 20.28
CA GLY A 603 -17.15 4.99 19.20
C GLY A 603 -17.03 4.17 17.92
N VAL A 604 -17.37 4.80 16.81
CA VAL A 604 -17.33 4.20 15.45
C VAL A 604 -18.20 2.93 15.30
N ALA A 605 -19.41 2.91 15.87
CA ALA A 605 -20.34 1.79 15.80
C ALA A 605 -21.73 2.20 15.31
N GLN A 606 -22.51 1.22 14.86
CA GLN A 606 -23.90 1.42 14.40
C GLN A 606 -24.88 0.65 15.29
N GLN A 607 -26.04 1.20 15.49
CA GLN A 607 -27.16 0.54 16.18
C GLN A 607 -28.51 0.90 15.56
N VAL A 608 -29.43 -0.06 15.53
CA VAL A 608 -30.80 0.15 15.05
C VAL A 608 -31.71 0.47 16.24
N THR A 609 -32.55 1.48 16.10
CA THR A 609 -33.60 1.81 17.05
C THR A 609 -34.92 2.10 16.34
N ALA A 610 -36.02 1.97 17.04
CA ALA A 610 -37.35 2.25 16.51
C ALA A 610 -37.97 3.47 17.18
N LEU A 611 -38.48 4.39 16.37
CA LEU A 611 -39.37 5.46 16.78
C LEU A 611 -40.81 5.02 16.46
N SER A 612 -41.69 4.97 17.45
CA SER A 612 -43.07 4.65 17.21
C SER A 612 -43.94 5.90 17.27
N LYS A 613 -44.71 6.16 16.19
CA LYS A 613 -45.79 7.15 16.22
C LYS A 613 -47.06 6.46 16.64
N PRO A 614 -47.80 6.95 17.64
CA PRO A 614 -49.17 6.50 17.93
C PRO A 614 -50.15 6.85 16.81
#